data_5613f1e2655b3382e429b6ae0ecf29c4
#
_entry.id   5613f1e2655b3382e429b6ae0ecf29c4
#
_cell.length_a   1.000
_cell.length_b   1.000
_cell.length_c   1.000
_cell.angle_alpha   90.00
_cell.angle_beta   90.00
_cell.angle_gamma   90.00
#
_symmetry.space_group_name_H-M   'P 1'
#
loop_
_entity.id
_entity.type
_entity.pdbx_description
1 polymer ?
#
loop_
_entity_poly.entity_id
_entity_poly.type
_entity_poly.pdbx_seq_one_letter_code
_entity_poly.pdbx_strand_id
1 'polypeptide(L)'
;MGSRRTALILGAGIMGLSAAWALVRRGYAVRVVDQGQVPNPLGASVDHHRLIRHAYGRQAGYMRMVDPAYAAWDMLWRDLGEVLHVPTGVLAVSGSAGGWL
;
A
#
# COMPACT_ATOMS: atom_id res chain seq x y z
N MET A 1 22.31 -2.42 -26.61
CA MET A 1 21.14 -2.07 -25.79
C MET A 1 20.85 -3.21 -24.82
N GLY A 2 20.86 -2.97 -23.53
CA GLY A 2 20.51 -3.98 -22.54
C GLY A 2 19.03 -4.39 -22.67
N SER A 3 18.73 -5.68 -22.56
CA SER A 3 17.34 -6.15 -22.52
C SER A 3 16.65 -5.59 -21.26
N ARG A 4 15.48 -5.00 -21.43
CA ARG A 4 14.66 -4.52 -20.32
C ARG A 4 14.27 -5.69 -19.43
N ARG A 5 14.54 -5.61 -18.14
CA ARG A 5 14.11 -6.64 -17.18
C ARG A 5 12.60 -6.76 -17.19
N THR A 6 12.09 -7.97 -17.10
CA THR A 6 10.66 -8.25 -17.07
C THR A 6 10.23 -8.83 -15.74
N ALA A 7 9.00 -8.58 -15.35
CA ALA A 7 8.39 -9.15 -14.14
C ALA A 7 6.94 -9.55 -14.43
N LEU A 8 6.54 -10.70 -13.90
CA LEU A 8 5.16 -11.17 -13.90
C LEU A 8 4.65 -11.17 -12.48
N ILE A 9 3.50 -10.53 -12.24
CA ILE A 9 2.85 -10.46 -10.94
C ILE A 9 1.53 -11.21 -11.03
N LEU A 10 1.33 -12.13 -10.11
CA LEU A 10 0.10 -12.89 -9.97
C LEU A 10 -0.75 -12.25 -8.86
N GLY A 11 -1.90 -11.72 -9.23
CA GLY A 11 -2.81 -11.01 -8.35
C GLY A 11 -2.71 -9.49 -8.47
N ALA A 12 -3.84 -8.84 -8.76
CA ALA A 12 -4.00 -7.40 -8.91
C ALA A 12 -4.70 -6.76 -7.68
N GLY A 13 -4.46 -7.29 -6.50
CA GLY A 13 -4.81 -6.65 -5.24
C GLY A 13 -3.82 -5.55 -4.86
N ILE A 14 -4.00 -4.94 -3.69
CA ILE A 14 -3.16 -3.82 -3.24
C ILE A 14 -1.66 -4.17 -3.20
N MET A 15 -1.32 -5.39 -2.78
CA MET A 15 0.08 -5.83 -2.72
C MET A 15 0.67 -6.01 -4.12
N GLY A 16 -0.06 -6.68 -5.03
CA GLY A 16 0.40 -6.91 -6.40
C GLY A 16 0.53 -5.62 -7.19
N LEU A 17 -0.43 -4.72 -7.08
CA LEU A 17 -0.40 -3.41 -7.74
C LEU A 17 0.70 -2.51 -7.18
N SER A 18 0.94 -2.53 -5.88
CA SER A 18 2.04 -1.79 -5.25
C SER A 18 3.40 -2.28 -5.73
N ALA A 19 3.57 -3.60 -5.82
CA ALA A 19 4.78 -4.22 -6.37
C ALA A 19 4.97 -3.86 -7.86
N ALA A 20 3.90 -3.91 -8.65
CA ALA A 20 3.92 -3.54 -10.05
C ALA A 20 4.38 -2.08 -10.24
N TRP A 21 3.77 -1.16 -9.52
CA TRP A 21 4.15 0.26 -9.54
C TRP A 21 5.62 0.46 -9.18
N ALA A 22 6.08 -0.15 -8.09
CA ALA A 22 7.45 -0.03 -7.65
C ALA A 22 8.47 -0.59 -8.66
N LEU A 23 8.13 -1.69 -9.34
CA LEU A 23 8.97 -2.29 -10.37
C LEU A 23 9.00 -1.45 -11.65
N VAL A 24 7.87 -0.90 -12.06
CA VAL A 24 7.81 0.03 -13.21
C VAL A 24 8.72 1.25 -12.95
N ARG A 25 8.67 1.82 -11.75
CA ARG A 25 9.56 2.94 -11.36
C ARG A 25 11.04 2.56 -11.42
N ARG A 26 11.36 1.28 -11.25
CA ARG A 26 12.73 0.74 -11.39
C ARG A 26 13.09 0.32 -12.82
N GLY A 27 12.25 0.62 -13.79
CA GLY A 27 12.50 0.36 -15.21
C GLY A 27 12.17 -1.04 -15.69
N TYR A 28 11.47 -1.84 -14.91
CA TYR A 28 10.99 -3.15 -15.35
C TYR A 28 9.81 -3.02 -16.31
N ALA A 29 9.72 -3.95 -17.28
CA ALA A 29 8.49 -4.22 -18.01
C ALA A 29 7.65 -5.15 -17.13
N VAL A 30 6.49 -4.69 -16.67
CA VAL A 30 5.66 -5.46 -15.74
C VAL A 30 4.38 -5.92 -16.40
N ARG A 31 4.05 -7.18 -16.18
CA ARG A 31 2.74 -7.76 -16.50
C ARG A 31 2.08 -8.20 -15.22
N VAL A 32 0.83 -7.80 -15.02
CA VAL A 32 0.00 -8.25 -13.90
C VAL A 32 -1.11 -9.12 -14.46
N VAL A 33 -1.37 -10.26 -13.83
CA VAL A 33 -2.49 -11.15 -14.16
C VAL A 33 -3.31 -11.42 -12.91
N ASP A 34 -4.62 -11.46 -13.08
CA ASP A 34 -5.58 -11.75 -12.03
C ASP A 34 -6.62 -12.74 -12.53
N GLN A 35 -7.21 -13.51 -11.62
CA GLN A 35 -8.24 -14.50 -11.97
C GLN A 35 -9.61 -13.88 -12.22
N GLY A 36 -9.80 -12.61 -11.88
CA GLY A 36 -11.09 -11.95 -11.96
C GLY A 36 -10.98 -10.49 -12.41
N GLN A 37 -12.05 -9.77 -12.16
CA GLN A 37 -12.15 -8.34 -12.43
C GLN A 37 -11.17 -7.53 -11.59
N VAL A 38 -10.64 -6.45 -12.17
CA VAL A 38 -9.78 -5.49 -11.45
C VAL A 38 -10.44 -4.11 -11.48
N PRO A 39 -10.70 -3.46 -10.33
CA PRO A 39 -10.57 -4.00 -8.98
C PRO A 39 -11.57 -5.14 -8.70
N ASN A 40 -11.14 -6.12 -7.91
CA ASN A 40 -11.98 -7.25 -7.55
C ASN A 40 -12.89 -6.88 -6.37
N PRO A 41 -14.23 -6.89 -6.54
CA PRO A 41 -15.15 -6.52 -5.46
C PRO A 41 -15.12 -7.48 -4.25
N LEU A 42 -14.55 -8.68 -4.42
CA LEU A 42 -14.34 -9.65 -3.33
C LEU A 42 -12.96 -9.50 -2.66
N GLY A 43 -12.15 -8.55 -3.11
CA GLY A 43 -10.82 -8.33 -2.57
C GLY A 43 -10.85 -7.73 -1.15
N ALA A 44 -9.89 -8.13 -0.31
CA ALA A 44 -9.81 -7.68 1.09
C ALA A 44 -9.63 -6.17 1.26
N SER A 45 -9.09 -5.49 0.25
CA SER A 45 -8.84 -4.04 0.30
C SER A 45 -9.93 -3.20 -0.36
N VAL A 46 -10.94 -3.82 -0.96
CA VAL A 46 -12.03 -3.10 -1.62
C VAL A 46 -13.07 -2.66 -0.59
N ASP A 47 -13.32 -1.36 -0.55
CA ASP A 47 -14.35 -0.75 0.29
C ASP A 47 -14.62 0.67 -0.21
N HIS A 48 -15.60 1.36 0.38
CA HIS A 48 -15.89 2.77 0.08
C HIS A 48 -14.72 3.70 0.45
N HIS A 49 -14.00 3.36 1.52
CA HIS A 49 -12.77 4.03 1.97
C HIS A 49 -11.85 3.02 2.65
N ARG A 50 -10.57 3.38 2.76
CA ARG A 50 -9.57 2.60 3.50
C ARG A 50 -8.81 3.51 4.45
N LEU A 51 -8.29 2.92 5.52
CA LEU A 51 -7.49 3.62 6.51
C LEU A 51 -6.02 3.24 6.39
N ILE A 52 -5.16 4.24 6.46
CA ILE A 52 -3.74 4.10 6.72
C ILE A 52 -3.43 4.77 8.05
N ARG A 53 -2.55 4.18 8.85
CA ARG A 53 -2.30 4.65 10.22
C ARG A 53 -0.87 4.40 10.67
N HIS A 54 -0.41 5.16 11.66
CA HIS A 54 0.88 4.95 12.32
C HIS A 54 0.79 3.97 13.51
N ALA A 55 -0.35 3.90 14.18
CA ALA A 55 -0.51 3.15 15.41
C ALA A 55 -0.69 1.65 15.15
N TYR A 56 0.24 0.85 15.64
CA TYR A 56 0.21 -0.61 15.60
C TYR A 56 0.47 -1.23 16.97
N GLY A 57 0.26 -0.47 18.05
CA GLY A 57 0.48 -0.93 19.42
C GLY A 57 1.91 -1.44 19.64
N ARG A 58 2.04 -2.65 20.21
CA ARG A 58 3.35 -3.26 20.50
C ARG A 58 4.05 -3.88 19.30
N GLN A 59 3.48 -3.81 18.12
CA GLN A 59 4.03 -4.44 16.91
C GLN A 59 5.11 -3.55 16.27
N ALA A 60 6.28 -3.50 16.90
CA ALA A 60 7.40 -2.66 16.47
C ALA A 60 7.86 -2.93 15.02
N GLY A 61 7.66 -4.14 14.51
CA GLY A 61 7.95 -4.48 13.12
C GLY A 61 7.11 -3.66 12.14
N TYR A 62 5.81 -3.61 12.36
CA TYR A 62 4.90 -2.80 11.55
C TYR A 62 5.18 -1.30 11.70
N MET A 63 5.44 -0.84 12.92
CA MET A 63 5.74 0.58 13.16
C MET A 63 6.96 1.05 12.37
N ARG A 64 8.01 0.22 12.27
CA ARG A 64 9.20 0.55 11.46
C ARG A 64 8.92 0.65 9.96
N MET A 65 7.85 0.02 9.48
CA MET A 65 7.46 0.06 8.07
C MET A 65 6.56 1.25 7.73
N VAL A 66 6.00 1.92 8.73
CA VAL A 66 4.98 2.96 8.52
C VAL A 66 5.55 4.21 7.85
N ASP A 67 6.67 4.75 8.35
CA ASP A 67 7.25 5.96 7.77
C ASP A 67 7.69 5.76 6.31
N PRO A 68 8.40 4.65 5.97
CA PRO A 68 8.67 4.34 4.57
C PRO A 68 7.40 4.14 3.73
N ALA A 69 6.32 3.60 4.31
CA ALA A 69 5.05 3.43 3.61
C ALA A 69 4.38 4.79 3.30
N TYR A 70 4.37 5.72 4.25
CA TYR A 70 3.86 7.07 3.99
C TYR A 70 4.67 7.80 2.92
N ALA A 71 6.00 7.69 2.95
CA ALA A 71 6.85 8.22 1.89
C ALA A 71 6.54 7.61 0.51
N ALA A 72 6.24 6.31 0.47
CA ALA A 72 5.82 5.64 -0.76
C ALA A 72 4.45 6.13 -1.24
N TRP A 73 3.50 6.37 -0.34
CA TRP A 73 2.22 6.99 -0.68
C TRP A 73 2.41 8.38 -1.28
N ASP A 74 3.26 9.22 -0.71
CA ASP A 74 3.55 10.54 -1.25
C ASP A 74 4.16 10.48 -2.66
N MET A 75 4.99 9.48 -2.92
CA MET A 75 5.51 9.24 -4.27
C MET A 75 4.41 8.81 -5.23
N LEU A 76 3.48 7.96 -4.79
CA LEU A 76 2.35 7.52 -5.61
C LEU A 76 1.42 8.69 -5.96
N TRP A 77 1.12 9.56 -4.99
CA TRP A 77 0.30 10.75 -5.23
C TRP A 77 0.92 11.67 -6.28
N ARG A 78 2.24 11.84 -6.25
CA ARG A 78 2.96 12.61 -7.30
C ARG A 78 2.85 11.96 -8.67
N ASP A 79 2.98 10.63 -8.74
CA ASP A 79 2.85 9.91 -10.01
C ASP A 79 1.43 9.97 -10.56
N LEU A 80 0.41 9.94 -9.70
CA LEU A 80 -0.99 10.07 -10.07
C LEU A 80 -1.39 11.51 -10.42
N GLY A 81 -0.67 12.51 -9.90
CA GLY A 81 -1.04 13.90 -10.03
C GLY A 81 -2.23 14.32 -9.15
N GLU A 82 -2.59 13.49 -8.18
CA GLU A 82 -3.74 13.69 -7.30
C GLU A 82 -3.47 13.08 -5.94
N VAL A 83 -3.81 13.79 -4.85
CA VAL A 83 -3.70 13.30 -3.48
C VAL A 83 -5.06 12.75 -3.05
N LEU A 84 -5.14 11.44 -2.87
CA LEU A 84 -6.37 10.75 -2.45
C LEU A 84 -6.43 10.50 -0.94
N HIS A 85 -5.37 10.85 -0.21
CA HIS A 85 -5.28 10.72 1.24
C HIS A 85 -5.81 11.97 1.94
N VAL A 86 -6.75 11.77 2.86
CA VAL A 86 -7.25 12.81 3.75
C VAL A 86 -6.68 12.58 5.14
N PRO A 87 -5.80 13.47 5.66
CA PRO A 87 -5.21 13.30 6.99
C PRO A 87 -6.24 13.63 8.07
N THR A 88 -6.84 12.61 8.63
CA THR A 88 -7.85 12.73 9.70
C THR A 88 -7.27 12.59 11.10
N GLY A 89 -6.06 12.05 11.21
CA GLY A 89 -5.47 11.64 12.48
C GLY A 89 -6.08 10.35 13.03
N VAL A 90 -5.55 9.87 14.15
CA VAL A 90 -6.03 8.69 14.88
C VAL A 90 -6.15 9.05 16.35
N LEU A 91 -7.30 8.77 16.94
CA LEU A 91 -7.49 8.78 18.39
C LEU A 91 -7.53 7.34 18.87
N ALA A 92 -6.60 6.97 19.74
CA ALA A 92 -6.60 5.67 20.40
C ALA A 92 -6.84 5.87 21.89
N VAL A 93 -7.78 5.10 22.43
CA VAL A 93 -8.17 5.16 23.84
C VAL A 93 -7.98 3.79 24.48
N SER A 94 -7.30 3.75 25.63
CA SER A 94 -7.11 2.52 26.40
C SER A 94 -7.66 2.69 27.81
N GLY A 95 -8.38 1.68 28.31
CA GLY A 95 -8.93 1.66 29.67
C GLY A 95 -7.93 1.27 30.75
N SER A 96 -6.69 0.91 30.39
CA SER A 96 -5.66 0.50 31.35
C SER A 96 -4.26 0.97 30.94
N ALA A 97 -3.44 1.32 31.92
CA ALA A 97 -2.00 1.53 31.70
C ALA A 97 -1.36 0.19 31.27
N GLY A 98 -0.86 0.11 30.08
CA GLY A 98 -0.30 -1.12 29.51
C GLY A 98 -1.26 -1.88 28.58
N GLY A 99 -2.34 -1.23 28.14
CA GLY A 99 -3.21 -1.72 27.11
C GLY A 99 -2.56 -1.81 25.73
N TRP A 100 -3.36 -1.74 24.71
CA TRP A 100 -2.94 -1.92 23.32
C TRP A 100 -1.95 -0.85 22.80
N LEU A 101 -1.89 0.32 23.44
CA LEU A 101 -1.02 1.45 23.10
C LEU A 101 0.39 1.29 23.68
#